data_781d35f23261dd09c3c27e70e89ed522
#
_entry.id   781d35f23261dd09c3c27e70e89ed522
#
_cell.length_a   1.000
_cell.length_b   1.000
_cell.length_c   1.000
_cell.angle_alpha   90.00
_cell.angle_beta   90.00
_cell.angle_gamma   90.00
#
_symmetry.space_group_name_H-M   'P 1'
#
loop_
_entity.id
_entity.type
_entity.pdbx_description
1 polymer ?
#
loop_
_entity_poly.entity_id
_entity_poly.type
_entity_poly.pdbx_seq_one_letter_code
_entity_poly.pdbx_strand_id
1 'polypeptide(L)'
;MPASFKDILNQYIDALGCTASQLSRYSGISGATISRYRSGERIPSPDSQHFELLCQAISQLAVENGQSDLTFQKIADTFSTAADMNPQLENRFSRNFHALLSNLSISVSDLARALNYDSSYISRIRNGQRTPSDPRLFAEGTAHFVVKRYPEASHRTMVARLTGCDPQELMDDTAYFEALSRWLIQGENKEKDDLSGFLRKLDEFDLNEYIRVIHFDKMKVPSVPFQFPISKSYYGLSEMMDSELAFLKTTVLSKSTEAVTMYSDMPMEEMAKDPDFPKKWMFGMAMMLKKGLHLNQIHCLNRSFTDMMLGLESWIPMYMTGQISPYYLKTPANLTFSHLLKVSGSAALSGEAITGYHENGRYYLTNNKEEVAYYKKRAEHLLSKALPLMEIYGKDSRSLYHAFLHSDIASGGSRYGILSSLPLYTADEALLCQIMDHNQVTSKERTQILSHAREQLEMALQILSSDTITEEMPLLTEEEFHRSPMRLSLSGIFCEKDIFYSWEDYQKHLLLLKKFQECHPNYTCRLTTETAFSNIQIQIHKGSWVMVSKNKVPAMHFLIRHPKMLHAFENMVIPISDTAQTPHKASAAPAADHTDPEDWK
;
A
#
# COMPACT_ATOMS: atom_id res chain seq x y z
N MET A 1 8.77 18.69 -16.43
CA MET A 1 7.38 18.62 -15.95
C MET A 1 6.66 17.60 -16.82
N PRO A 2 5.82 16.73 -16.32
CA PRO A 2 5.02 15.86 -17.18
C PRO A 2 4.12 16.72 -18.07
N ALA A 3 4.01 16.34 -19.34
CA ALA A 3 3.21 17.06 -20.33
C ALA A 3 1.72 16.95 -19.96
N SER A 4 0.94 18.00 -20.24
CA SER A 4 -0.51 17.95 -20.08
C SER A 4 -1.17 17.21 -21.25
N PHE A 5 -2.42 16.76 -21.09
CA PHE A 5 -3.18 16.12 -22.16
C PHE A 5 -3.19 16.97 -23.45
N LYS A 6 -3.40 18.28 -23.33
CA LYS A 6 -3.38 19.21 -24.48
C LYS A 6 -2.02 19.25 -25.17
N ASP A 7 -0.92 19.20 -24.39
CA ASP A 7 0.43 19.24 -24.95
C ASP A 7 0.72 17.95 -25.73
N ILE A 8 0.36 16.79 -25.18
CA ILE A 8 0.48 15.51 -25.86
C ILE A 8 -0.39 15.45 -27.10
N LEU A 9 -1.64 15.92 -27.02
CA LEU A 9 -2.54 15.95 -28.18
C LEU A 9 -1.99 16.84 -29.31
N ASN A 10 -1.50 18.03 -28.97
CA ASN A 10 -0.90 18.92 -29.97
C ASN A 10 0.39 18.32 -30.54
N GLN A 11 1.23 17.66 -29.74
CA GLN A 11 2.41 16.94 -30.23
C GLN A 11 2.03 15.84 -31.26
N TYR A 12 0.98 15.05 -31.02
CA TYR A 12 0.51 14.08 -31.99
C TYR A 12 -0.01 14.74 -33.27
N ILE A 13 -0.79 15.82 -33.17
CA ILE A 13 -1.29 16.56 -34.32
C ILE A 13 -0.15 17.11 -35.18
N ASP A 14 0.86 17.71 -34.54
CA ASP A 14 2.03 18.28 -35.21
C ASP A 14 2.92 17.17 -35.83
N ALA A 15 3.19 16.09 -35.09
CA ALA A 15 3.99 14.97 -35.56
C ALA A 15 3.36 14.22 -36.73
N LEU A 16 2.03 14.12 -36.75
CA LEU A 16 1.27 13.49 -37.84
C LEU A 16 0.92 14.48 -38.97
N GLY A 17 1.24 15.76 -38.82
CA GLY A 17 0.90 16.78 -39.81
C GLY A 17 -0.60 16.90 -40.10
N CYS A 18 -1.44 16.49 -39.13
CA CYS A 18 -2.88 16.45 -39.33
C CYS A 18 -3.57 17.72 -38.80
N THR A 19 -4.75 18.02 -39.35
CA THR A 19 -5.57 19.13 -38.91
C THR A 19 -6.64 18.68 -37.91
N ALA A 20 -7.12 19.60 -37.07
CA ALA A 20 -8.25 19.33 -36.19
C ALA A 20 -9.51 18.82 -36.94
N SER A 21 -9.70 19.26 -38.18
CA SER A 21 -10.80 18.80 -39.04
C SER A 21 -10.62 17.34 -39.49
N GLN A 22 -9.40 16.94 -39.82
CA GLN A 22 -9.09 15.55 -40.13
C GLN A 22 -9.31 14.67 -38.89
N LEU A 23 -8.77 15.06 -37.73
CA LEU A 23 -8.95 14.33 -36.48
C LEU A 23 -10.44 14.22 -36.10
N SER A 24 -11.24 15.27 -36.33
CA SER A 24 -12.70 15.25 -36.15
C SER A 24 -13.40 14.23 -37.07
N ARG A 25 -12.97 14.14 -38.32
CA ARG A 25 -13.52 13.20 -39.30
C ARG A 25 -13.21 11.74 -38.91
N TYR A 26 -11.97 11.46 -38.49
CA TYR A 26 -11.56 10.10 -38.16
C TYR A 26 -12.12 9.64 -36.82
N SER A 27 -12.24 10.53 -35.85
CA SER A 27 -12.78 10.19 -34.53
C SER A 27 -14.30 10.24 -34.43
N GLY A 28 -14.98 10.91 -35.39
CA GLY A 28 -16.40 11.21 -35.25
C GLY A 28 -16.75 12.24 -34.19
N ILE A 29 -15.74 12.81 -33.51
CA ILE A 29 -15.90 13.83 -32.49
C ILE A 29 -16.04 15.20 -33.16
N SER A 30 -16.98 16.04 -32.67
CA SER A 30 -17.19 17.37 -33.27
C SER A 30 -15.93 18.24 -33.26
N GLY A 31 -15.70 19.02 -34.33
CA GLY A 31 -14.55 19.90 -34.43
C GLY A 31 -14.47 20.91 -33.28
N ALA A 32 -15.60 21.37 -32.75
CA ALA A 32 -15.67 22.23 -31.57
C ALA A 32 -15.15 21.52 -30.31
N THR A 33 -15.45 20.22 -30.16
CA THR A 33 -14.94 19.42 -29.04
C THR A 33 -13.44 19.16 -29.17
N ILE A 34 -12.96 18.83 -30.38
CA ILE A 34 -11.51 18.68 -30.65
C ILE A 34 -10.76 19.99 -30.35
N SER A 35 -11.33 21.15 -30.75
CA SER A 35 -10.73 22.47 -30.43
C SER A 35 -10.61 22.70 -28.93
N ARG A 36 -11.63 22.31 -28.14
CA ARG A 36 -11.60 22.41 -26.68
C ARG A 36 -10.59 21.46 -26.04
N TYR A 37 -10.39 20.27 -26.61
CA TYR A 37 -9.35 19.35 -26.17
C TYR A 37 -7.95 19.91 -26.45
N ARG A 38 -7.72 20.54 -27.57
CA ARG A 38 -6.45 21.17 -27.95
C ARG A 38 -6.13 22.41 -27.12
N SER A 39 -7.14 23.18 -26.73
CA SER A 39 -6.95 24.36 -25.85
C SER A 39 -6.79 23.99 -24.37
N GLY A 40 -7.10 22.73 -24.00
CA GLY A 40 -7.16 22.30 -22.59
C GLY A 40 -8.41 22.78 -21.86
N GLU A 41 -9.38 23.40 -22.56
CA GLU A 41 -10.66 23.82 -21.96
C GLU A 41 -11.50 22.61 -21.52
N ARG A 42 -11.28 21.47 -22.15
CA ARG A 42 -11.93 20.18 -21.83
C ARG A 42 -10.93 19.05 -22.01
N ILE A 43 -11.02 18.05 -21.15
CA ILE A 43 -10.22 16.81 -21.20
C ILE A 43 -11.21 15.65 -21.23
N PRO A 44 -11.04 14.64 -22.12
CA PRO A 44 -11.90 13.47 -22.08
C PRO A 44 -11.52 12.60 -20.89
N SER A 45 -12.50 12.01 -20.19
CA SER A 45 -12.21 10.99 -19.17
C SER A 45 -11.55 9.76 -19.82
N PRO A 46 -10.55 9.12 -19.18
CA PRO A 46 -9.90 7.90 -19.68
C PRO A 46 -10.88 6.78 -20.04
N ASP A 47 -11.98 6.66 -19.31
CA ASP A 47 -13.03 5.65 -19.52
C ASP A 47 -14.12 6.11 -20.49
N SER A 48 -13.97 7.28 -21.12
CA SER A 48 -14.99 7.81 -22.00
C SER A 48 -14.84 7.31 -23.44
N GLN A 49 -15.98 7.08 -24.10
CA GLN A 49 -16.01 6.77 -25.53
C GLN A 49 -15.23 7.79 -26.39
N HIS A 50 -15.23 9.06 -26.01
CA HIS A 50 -14.48 10.10 -26.70
C HIS A 50 -12.97 9.90 -26.61
N PHE A 51 -12.45 9.41 -25.48
CA PHE A 51 -11.03 9.09 -25.31
C PHE A 51 -10.63 7.94 -26.24
N GLU A 52 -11.43 6.88 -26.24
CA GLU A 52 -11.20 5.70 -27.08
C GLU A 52 -11.21 6.08 -28.57
N LEU A 53 -12.24 6.82 -29.04
CA LEU A 53 -12.37 7.28 -30.41
C LEU A 53 -11.21 8.21 -30.83
N LEU A 54 -10.71 9.03 -29.91
CA LEU A 54 -9.57 9.91 -30.15
C LEU A 54 -8.28 9.11 -30.36
N CYS A 55 -8.00 8.13 -29.50
CA CYS A 55 -6.83 7.26 -29.61
C CYS A 55 -6.88 6.41 -30.87
N GLN A 56 -8.06 5.88 -31.25
CA GLN A 56 -8.26 5.15 -32.49
C GLN A 56 -7.98 6.02 -33.72
N ALA A 57 -8.49 7.24 -33.75
CA ALA A 57 -8.28 8.18 -34.85
C ALA A 57 -6.80 8.57 -35.01
N ILE A 58 -6.08 8.82 -33.92
CA ILE A 58 -4.64 9.11 -33.95
C ILE A 58 -3.87 7.89 -34.48
N SER A 59 -4.21 6.68 -34.03
CA SER A 59 -3.56 5.45 -34.50
C SER A 59 -3.80 5.19 -35.99
N GLN A 60 -5.02 5.45 -36.50
CA GLN A 60 -5.32 5.34 -37.92
C GLN A 60 -4.53 6.36 -38.76
N LEU A 61 -4.50 7.61 -38.34
CA LEU A 61 -3.72 8.66 -38.99
C LEU A 61 -2.23 8.36 -38.98
N ALA A 62 -1.72 7.73 -37.91
CA ALA A 62 -0.33 7.31 -37.83
C ALA A 62 0.02 6.23 -38.84
N VAL A 63 -0.85 5.24 -39.03
CA VAL A 63 -0.68 4.17 -40.05
C VAL A 63 -0.66 4.78 -41.45
N GLU A 64 -1.58 5.70 -41.77
CA GLU A 64 -1.64 6.38 -43.07
C GLU A 64 -0.39 7.24 -43.37
N ASN A 65 0.23 7.78 -42.30
CA ASN A 65 1.47 8.57 -42.41
C ASN A 65 2.76 7.73 -42.26
N GLY A 66 2.65 6.38 -42.35
CA GLY A 66 3.79 5.47 -42.30
C GLY A 66 4.40 5.27 -40.92
N GLN A 67 3.74 5.69 -39.86
CA GLN A 67 4.18 5.56 -38.46
C GLN A 67 3.42 4.40 -37.78
N SER A 68 3.61 3.18 -38.27
CA SER A 68 2.88 1.99 -37.79
C SER A 68 3.26 1.54 -36.36
N ASP A 69 4.27 2.13 -35.78
CA ASP A 69 4.70 1.91 -34.39
C ASP A 69 3.84 2.65 -33.36
N LEU A 70 3.01 3.62 -33.77
CA LEU A 70 2.04 4.33 -32.94
C LEU A 70 0.72 3.55 -32.85
N THR A 71 0.73 2.48 -32.09
CA THR A 71 -0.47 1.66 -31.86
C THR A 71 -1.44 2.35 -30.89
N PHE A 72 -2.72 1.95 -30.95
CA PHE A 72 -3.76 2.41 -30.01
C PHE A 72 -3.29 2.34 -28.55
N GLN A 73 -2.72 1.21 -28.12
CA GLN A 73 -2.27 1.00 -26.75
C GLN A 73 -1.18 2.01 -26.36
N LYS A 74 -0.19 2.19 -27.22
CA LYS A 74 0.92 3.14 -26.96
C LYS A 74 0.43 4.59 -26.86
N ILE A 75 -0.56 4.97 -27.66
CA ILE A 75 -1.17 6.30 -27.60
C ILE A 75 -1.99 6.47 -26.33
N ALA A 76 -2.80 5.49 -25.96
CA ALA A 76 -3.59 5.50 -24.74
C ALA A 76 -2.70 5.55 -23.49
N ASP A 77 -1.62 4.75 -23.45
CA ASP A 77 -0.63 4.78 -22.38
C ASP A 77 0.06 6.15 -22.27
N THR A 78 0.43 6.75 -23.41
CA THR A 78 1.04 8.09 -23.44
C THR A 78 0.09 9.16 -22.87
N PHE A 79 -1.18 9.14 -23.25
CA PHE A 79 -2.17 10.05 -22.68
C PHE A 79 -2.39 9.79 -21.18
N SER A 80 -2.36 8.53 -20.75
CA SER A 80 -2.52 8.17 -19.32
C SER A 80 -1.37 8.68 -18.45
N THR A 81 -0.21 8.99 -19.03
CA THR A 81 0.91 9.65 -18.33
C THR A 81 0.74 11.17 -18.18
N ALA A 82 -0.25 11.78 -18.85
CA ALA A 82 -0.50 13.21 -18.77
C ALA A 82 -0.89 13.62 -17.35
N ALA A 83 -0.31 14.72 -16.88
CA ALA A 83 -0.50 15.21 -15.51
C ALA A 83 -1.96 15.51 -15.16
N ASP A 84 -2.78 15.83 -16.16
CA ASP A 84 -4.17 16.25 -16.04
C ASP A 84 -5.19 15.13 -16.40
N MET A 85 -4.72 13.94 -16.75
CA MET A 85 -5.55 12.76 -17.04
C MET A 85 -5.74 11.80 -15.87
N ASN A 86 -5.17 12.12 -14.69
CA ASN A 86 -5.28 11.24 -13.51
C ASN A 86 -6.59 11.53 -12.74
N PRO A 87 -7.62 10.66 -12.81
CA PRO A 87 -8.92 10.89 -12.15
C PRO A 87 -8.84 11.00 -10.63
N GLN A 88 -7.75 10.49 -10.03
CA GLN A 88 -7.55 10.53 -8.58
C GLN A 88 -7.10 11.91 -8.08
N LEU A 89 -6.32 12.65 -8.87
CA LEU A 89 -5.97 14.05 -8.57
C LEU A 89 -7.21 14.96 -8.66
N GLU A 90 -8.04 14.78 -9.67
CA GLU A 90 -9.28 15.56 -9.85
C GLU A 90 -10.24 15.39 -8.67
N ASN A 91 -10.48 14.18 -8.24
CA ASN A 91 -11.41 13.87 -7.15
C ASN A 91 -10.86 14.34 -5.79
N ARG A 92 -9.53 14.39 -5.62
CA ARG A 92 -8.86 14.84 -4.39
C ARG A 92 -8.92 16.34 -4.24
N PHE A 93 -8.56 17.09 -5.28
CA PHE A 93 -8.64 18.56 -5.27
C PHE A 93 -10.07 19.03 -4.94
N SER A 94 -11.06 18.51 -5.63
CA SER A 94 -12.46 18.88 -5.41
C SER A 94 -12.94 18.52 -4.02
N ARG A 95 -12.50 17.41 -3.45
CA ARG A 95 -12.81 16.98 -2.08
C ARG A 95 -12.20 17.92 -1.05
N ASN A 96 -10.92 18.25 -1.18
CA ASN A 96 -10.22 19.17 -0.29
C ASN A 96 -10.82 20.58 -0.40
N PHE A 97 -11.07 21.01 -1.60
CA PHE A 97 -11.72 22.29 -1.86
C PHE A 97 -13.12 22.37 -1.26
N HIS A 98 -13.93 21.30 -1.41
CA HIS A 98 -15.24 21.20 -0.75
C HIS A 98 -15.10 21.23 0.78
N ALA A 99 -14.16 20.48 1.35
CA ALA A 99 -13.90 20.45 2.78
C ALA A 99 -13.50 21.84 3.30
N LEU A 100 -12.62 22.55 2.61
CA LEU A 100 -12.21 23.90 2.98
C LEU A 100 -13.41 24.87 3.00
N LEU A 101 -14.18 24.89 1.90
CA LEU A 101 -15.35 25.79 1.82
C LEU A 101 -16.39 25.49 2.90
N SER A 102 -16.61 24.22 3.22
CA SER A 102 -17.60 23.79 4.21
C SER A 102 -17.15 24.08 5.64
N ASN A 103 -15.89 23.80 6.00
CA ASN A 103 -15.39 24.04 7.36
C ASN A 103 -15.26 25.52 7.71
N LEU A 104 -14.80 26.34 6.76
CA LEU A 104 -14.70 27.79 6.97
C LEU A 104 -15.96 28.56 6.56
N SER A 105 -17.03 27.87 6.15
CA SER A 105 -18.30 28.48 5.68
C SER A 105 -18.07 29.52 4.58
N ILE A 106 -17.16 29.23 3.64
CA ILE A 106 -16.78 30.16 2.56
C ILE A 106 -17.91 30.25 1.53
N SER A 107 -18.38 31.47 1.28
CA SER A 107 -19.35 31.75 0.23
C SER A 107 -18.73 31.54 -1.16
N VAL A 108 -19.35 30.68 -1.98
CA VAL A 108 -18.92 30.46 -3.38
C VAL A 108 -18.91 31.75 -4.18
N SER A 109 -19.87 32.66 -3.94
CA SER A 109 -19.95 33.96 -4.64
C SER A 109 -18.81 34.91 -4.27
N ASP A 110 -18.41 34.91 -2.99
CA ASP A 110 -17.33 35.80 -2.52
C ASP A 110 -15.97 35.29 -3.02
N LEU A 111 -15.76 33.96 -2.99
CA LEU A 111 -14.55 33.37 -3.54
C LEU A 111 -14.48 33.57 -5.06
N ALA A 112 -15.59 33.38 -5.79
CA ALA A 112 -15.65 33.59 -7.23
C ALA A 112 -15.28 35.02 -7.60
N ARG A 113 -15.80 36.02 -6.87
CA ARG A 113 -15.46 37.43 -7.04
C ARG A 113 -13.99 37.71 -6.75
N ALA A 114 -13.43 37.11 -5.70
CA ALA A 114 -12.03 37.29 -5.30
C ALA A 114 -11.06 36.69 -6.31
N LEU A 115 -11.41 35.55 -6.91
CA LEU A 115 -10.58 34.85 -7.90
C LEU A 115 -10.87 35.26 -9.35
N ASN A 116 -11.83 36.15 -9.56
CA ASN A 116 -12.29 36.60 -10.89
C ASN A 116 -12.79 35.45 -11.77
N TYR A 117 -13.56 34.52 -11.17
CA TYR A 117 -14.24 33.43 -11.86
C TYR A 117 -15.76 33.59 -11.75
N ASP A 118 -16.47 32.84 -12.60
CA ASP A 118 -17.92 32.70 -12.48
C ASP A 118 -18.30 31.80 -11.30
N SER A 119 -19.35 32.13 -10.56
CA SER A 119 -19.80 31.34 -9.40
C SER A 119 -20.19 29.91 -9.79
N SER A 120 -20.73 29.72 -11.00
CA SER A 120 -21.06 28.38 -11.51
C SER A 120 -19.80 27.54 -11.77
N TYR A 121 -18.71 28.17 -12.17
CA TYR A 121 -17.41 27.53 -12.35
C TYR A 121 -16.87 27.01 -11.01
N ILE A 122 -16.85 27.85 -9.98
CA ILE A 122 -16.42 27.49 -8.61
C ILE A 122 -17.31 26.36 -8.06
N SER A 123 -18.63 26.44 -8.26
CA SER A 123 -19.57 25.42 -7.81
C SER A 123 -19.31 24.06 -8.48
N ARG A 124 -18.99 24.04 -9.79
CA ARG A 124 -18.66 22.80 -10.51
C ARG A 124 -17.35 22.18 -10.02
N ILE A 125 -16.33 22.99 -9.72
CA ILE A 125 -15.08 22.51 -9.12
C ILE A 125 -15.36 21.92 -7.73
N ARG A 126 -16.13 22.62 -6.89
CA ARG A 126 -16.53 22.14 -5.58
C ARG A 126 -17.21 20.75 -5.64
N ASN A 127 -18.05 20.54 -6.64
CA ASN A 127 -18.83 19.31 -6.80
C ASN A 127 -18.09 18.21 -7.61
N GLY A 128 -16.81 18.40 -7.96
CA GLY A 128 -16.04 17.45 -8.74
C GLY A 128 -16.48 17.31 -10.21
N GLN A 129 -17.30 18.26 -10.70
CA GLN A 129 -17.80 18.25 -12.09
C GLN A 129 -16.87 18.95 -13.07
N ARG A 130 -15.84 19.62 -12.56
CA ARG A 130 -14.83 20.32 -13.33
C ARG A 130 -13.55 20.48 -12.53
N THR A 131 -12.40 20.37 -13.21
CA THR A 131 -11.09 20.69 -12.66
C THR A 131 -10.67 22.11 -13.06
N PRO A 132 -9.97 22.86 -12.21
CA PRO A 132 -9.38 24.13 -12.62
C PRO A 132 -8.42 23.91 -13.79
N SER A 133 -8.41 24.84 -14.75
CA SER A 133 -7.47 24.81 -15.88
C SER A 133 -5.99 24.88 -15.45
N ASP A 134 -5.73 25.54 -14.34
CA ASP A 134 -4.47 25.52 -13.61
C ASP A 134 -4.78 25.27 -12.12
N PRO A 135 -4.69 24.02 -11.65
CA PRO A 135 -4.99 23.68 -10.27
C PRO A 135 -4.06 24.37 -9.27
N ARG A 136 -2.79 24.62 -9.65
CA ARG A 136 -1.81 25.27 -8.79
C ARG A 136 -2.15 26.75 -8.58
N LEU A 137 -2.34 27.48 -9.67
CA LEU A 137 -2.72 28.88 -9.60
C LEU A 137 -4.06 29.09 -8.89
N PHE A 138 -5.00 28.17 -9.10
CA PHE A 138 -6.30 28.20 -8.43
C PHE A 138 -6.17 27.93 -6.92
N ALA A 139 -5.34 26.98 -6.51
CA ALA A 139 -5.07 26.67 -5.10
C ALA A 139 -4.36 27.85 -4.40
N GLU A 140 -3.34 28.44 -5.04
CA GLU A 140 -2.63 29.61 -4.53
C GLU A 140 -3.58 30.81 -4.35
N GLY A 141 -4.44 31.07 -5.33
CA GLY A 141 -5.46 32.12 -5.24
C GLY A 141 -6.46 31.86 -4.10
N THR A 142 -6.90 30.61 -3.95
CA THR A 142 -7.80 30.20 -2.85
C THR A 142 -7.11 30.36 -1.49
N ALA A 143 -5.84 29.95 -1.37
CA ALA A 143 -5.07 30.10 -0.14
C ALA A 143 -4.86 31.57 0.24
N HIS A 144 -4.53 32.44 -0.72
CA HIS A 144 -4.44 33.89 -0.50
C HIS A 144 -5.78 34.49 -0.01
N PHE A 145 -6.88 34.09 -0.61
CA PHE A 145 -8.19 34.50 -0.16
C PHE A 145 -8.47 34.11 1.29
N VAL A 146 -8.13 32.86 1.66
CA VAL A 146 -8.36 32.34 3.01
C VAL A 146 -7.46 33.04 4.03
N VAL A 147 -6.17 33.15 3.79
CA VAL A 147 -5.22 33.84 4.68
C VAL A 147 -5.68 35.28 4.95
N LYS A 148 -6.14 35.99 3.93
CA LYS A 148 -6.61 37.38 4.05
C LYS A 148 -7.95 37.52 4.74
N ARG A 149 -8.89 36.59 4.51
CA ARG A 149 -10.28 36.71 4.97
C ARG A 149 -10.58 35.98 6.27
N TYR A 150 -9.76 34.97 6.59
CA TYR A 150 -9.92 34.08 7.75
C TYR A 150 -8.64 34.03 8.61
N PRO A 151 -8.11 35.20 9.09
CA PRO A 151 -6.82 35.25 9.79
C PRO A 151 -6.89 34.83 11.27
N GLU A 152 -8.09 34.65 11.84
CA GLU A 152 -8.28 34.41 13.26
C GLU A 152 -7.74 33.04 13.70
N ALA A 153 -7.27 32.94 14.94
CA ALA A 153 -6.72 31.70 15.51
C ALA A 153 -7.68 30.51 15.46
N SER A 154 -9.00 30.77 15.56
CA SER A 154 -10.06 29.76 15.42
C SER A 154 -10.08 29.13 14.02
N HIS A 155 -9.96 29.97 12.99
CA HIS A 155 -9.92 29.54 11.59
C HIS A 155 -8.62 28.78 11.28
N ARG A 156 -7.48 29.27 11.79
CA ARG A 156 -6.19 28.57 11.66
C ARG A 156 -6.19 27.20 12.31
N THR A 157 -6.83 27.07 13.47
CA THR A 157 -7.02 25.77 14.13
C THR A 157 -7.90 24.82 13.30
N MET A 158 -8.93 25.32 12.63
CA MET A 158 -9.74 24.50 11.72
C MET A 158 -8.92 24.03 10.52
N VAL A 159 -8.13 24.93 9.94
CA VAL A 159 -7.26 24.57 8.81
C VAL A 159 -6.15 23.65 9.23
N ALA A 160 -5.56 23.81 10.40
CA ALA A 160 -4.58 22.88 10.98
C ALA A 160 -5.12 21.44 11.03
N ARG A 161 -6.38 21.28 11.45
CA ARG A 161 -7.07 19.96 11.43
C ARG A 161 -7.28 19.41 10.01
N LEU A 162 -7.51 20.27 9.02
CA LEU A 162 -7.68 19.84 7.63
C LEU A 162 -6.36 19.48 6.96
N THR A 163 -5.28 20.21 7.30
CA THR A 163 -3.96 20.06 6.69
C THR A 163 -3.06 19.07 7.42
N GLY A 164 -3.43 18.67 8.65
CA GLY A 164 -2.59 17.84 9.52
C GLY A 164 -1.39 18.57 10.14
N CYS A 165 -1.34 19.90 10.05
CA CYS A 165 -0.26 20.73 10.63
C CYS A 165 -0.50 21.05 12.10
N ASP A 166 0.59 21.41 12.83
CA ASP A 166 0.45 21.97 14.15
C ASP A 166 -0.23 23.36 14.07
N PRO A 167 -1.28 23.63 14.85
CA PRO A 167 -1.91 24.95 14.90
C PRO A 167 -0.95 26.10 15.19
N GLN A 168 0.14 25.86 15.92
CA GLN A 168 1.15 26.89 16.21
C GLN A 168 2.00 27.24 14.99
N GLU A 169 2.28 26.30 14.11
CA GLU A 169 3.01 26.54 12.86
C GLU A 169 2.21 27.43 11.92
N LEU A 170 0.88 27.35 11.95
CA LEU A 170 0.02 28.16 11.10
C LEU A 170 -0.24 29.58 11.65
N MET A 171 0.44 30.02 12.71
CA MET A 171 0.33 31.39 13.20
C MET A 171 1.03 32.40 12.29
N ASP A 172 2.03 31.98 11.54
CA ASP A 172 2.64 32.77 10.47
C ASP A 172 1.80 32.72 9.19
N ASP A 173 1.56 33.87 8.56
CA ASP A 173 0.74 33.96 7.33
C ASP A 173 1.38 33.24 6.14
N THR A 174 2.71 33.18 6.07
CA THR A 174 3.44 32.47 5.02
C THR A 174 3.28 30.98 5.18
N ALA A 175 3.48 30.46 6.38
CA ALA A 175 3.28 29.04 6.71
C ALA A 175 1.81 28.63 6.49
N TYR A 176 0.86 29.49 6.88
CA TYR A 176 -0.57 29.27 6.65
C TYR A 176 -0.90 29.17 5.16
N PHE A 177 -0.36 30.09 4.33
CA PHE A 177 -0.52 30.09 2.89
C PHE A 177 0.08 28.82 2.25
N GLU A 178 1.32 28.49 2.60
CA GLU A 178 2.02 27.32 2.05
C GLU A 178 1.33 26.00 2.40
N ALA A 179 0.90 25.84 3.65
CA ALA A 179 0.18 24.67 4.11
C ALA A 179 -1.13 24.47 3.34
N LEU A 180 -1.93 25.55 3.19
CA LEU A 180 -3.17 25.52 2.43
C LEU A 180 -2.96 25.23 0.94
N SER A 181 -2.02 25.91 0.30
CA SER A 181 -1.73 25.73 -1.13
C SER A 181 -1.28 24.32 -1.42
N ARG A 182 -0.37 23.79 -0.58
CA ARG A 182 0.14 22.42 -0.69
C ARG A 182 -0.98 21.41 -0.48
N TRP A 183 -1.77 21.56 0.57
CA TRP A 183 -2.85 20.64 0.90
C TRP A 183 -3.96 20.62 -0.15
N LEU A 184 -4.33 21.76 -0.74
CA LEU A 184 -5.33 21.81 -1.82
C LEU A 184 -4.89 21.01 -3.04
N ILE A 185 -3.60 21.05 -3.39
CA ILE A 185 -3.06 20.37 -4.57
C ILE A 185 -2.71 18.92 -4.28
N GLN A 186 -1.99 18.68 -3.19
CA GLN A 186 -1.43 17.38 -2.86
C GLN A 186 -2.36 16.58 -1.94
N GLY A 187 -3.16 17.24 -1.12
CA GLY A 187 -3.92 16.65 -0.02
C GLY A 187 -2.97 16.11 1.05
N GLU A 188 -3.52 15.71 2.18
CA GLU A 188 -2.88 14.64 2.93
C GLU A 188 -2.85 13.43 2.01
N ASN A 189 -1.69 12.83 1.82
CA ASN A 189 -1.59 11.58 1.11
C ASN A 189 -2.03 10.45 2.05
N LYS A 190 -3.30 10.56 2.47
CA LYS A 190 -3.88 9.69 3.51
C LYS A 190 -3.72 8.22 3.15
N GLU A 191 -3.83 7.89 1.87
CA GLU A 191 -3.56 6.54 1.39
C GLU A 191 -2.08 6.13 1.56
N LYS A 192 -1.15 7.08 1.37
CA LYS A 192 0.28 6.87 1.61
C LYS A 192 0.57 6.75 3.10
N ASP A 193 -0.06 7.59 3.92
CA ASP A 193 0.10 7.58 5.37
C ASP A 193 -0.52 6.32 5.98
N ASP A 194 -1.69 5.89 5.52
CA ASP A 194 -2.35 4.66 5.94
C ASP A 194 -1.52 3.42 5.58
N LEU A 195 -0.98 3.36 4.35
CA LEU A 195 -0.09 2.28 3.93
C LEU A 195 1.21 2.29 4.73
N SER A 196 1.82 3.45 4.93
CA SER A 196 3.04 3.61 5.74
C SER A 196 2.80 3.22 7.20
N GLY A 197 1.63 3.55 7.75
CA GLY A 197 1.19 3.13 9.09
C GLY A 197 1.11 1.61 9.22
N PHE A 198 0.44 0.95 8.27
CA PHE A 198 0.36 -0.52 8.20
C PHE A 198 1.76 -1.17 8.13
N LEU A 199 2.61 -0.66 7.24
CA LEU A 199 3.96 -1.19 7.05
C LEU A 199 4.82 -0.98 8.30
N ARG A 200 4.72 0.16 8.97
CA ARG A 200 5.42 0.43 10.23
C ARG A 200 4.99 -0.54 11.31
N LYS A 201 3.69 -0.78 11.46
CA LYS A 201 3.20 -1.77 12.43
C LYS A 201 3.66 -3.18 12.11
N LEU A 202 3.70 -3.54 10.82
CA LEU A 202 4.24 -4.84 10.39
C LEU A 202 5.75 -4.93 10.66
N ASP A 203 6.50 -3.83 10.44
CA ASP A 203 7.93 -3.74 10.72
C ASP A 203 8.23 -3.92 12.22
N GLU A 204 7.52 -3.19 13.07
CA GLU A 204 7.68 -3.21 14.52
C GLU A 204 7.13 -4.49 15.18
N PHE A 205 6.16 -5.17 14.55
CA PHE A 205 5.50 -6.33 15.13
C PHE A 205 6.47 -7.47 15.43
N ASP A 206 6.50 -7.93 16.69
CA ASP A 206 7.25 -9.10 17.14
C ASP A 206 6.28 -10.20 17.59
N LEU A 207 6.23 -11.29 16.83
CA LEU A 207 5.35 -12.40 17.14
C LEU A 207 5.70 -13.07 18.48
N ASN A 208 6.99 -13.18 18.80
CA ASN A 208 7.43 -13.83 20.04
C ASN A 208 7.06 -12.97 21.26
N GLU A 209 7.20 -11.65 21.16
CA GLU A 209 6.76 -10.72 22.20
C GLU A 209 5.24 -10.76 22.34
N TYR A 210 4.50 -10.70 21.24
CA TYR A 210 3.04 -10.80 21.23
C TYR A 210 2.55 -12.09 21.90
N ILE A 211 3.11 -13.26 21.55
CA ILE A 211 2.81 -14.56 22.16
C ILE A 211 3.06 -14.52 23.67
N ARG A 212 4.15 -13.87 24.10
CA ARG A 212 4.50 -13.73 25.52
C ARG A 212 3.53 -12.84 26.27
N VAL A 213 3.16 -11.69 25.70
CA VAL A 213 2.25 -10.71 26.33
C VAL A 213 0.85 -11.30 26.53
N ILE A 214 0.31 -12.00 25.54
CA ILE A 214 -1.00 -12.65 25.65
C ILE A 214 -0.94 -13.99 26.42
N HIS A 215 0.25 -14.42 26.87
CA HIS A 215 0.48 -15.70 27.54
C HIS A 215 0.00 -16.90 26.71
N PHE A 216 0.15 -16.84 25.40
CA PHE A 216 -0.34 -17.84 24.45
C PHE A 216 0.12 -19.26 24.81
N ASP A 217 1.34 -19.41 25.29
CA ASP A 217 1.91 -20.72 25.69
C ASP A 217 1.17 -21.34 26.89
N LYS A 218 0.65 -20.49 27.79
CA LYS A 218 -0.09 -20.91 28.99
C LYS A 218 -1.57 -21.18 28.71
N MET A 219 -2.09 -20.74 27.56
CA MET A 219 -3.48 -20.95 27.19
C MET A 219 -3.73 -22.43 26.95
N LYS A 220 -4.69 -22.99 27.65
CA LYS A 220 -5.18 -24.36 27.42
C LYS A 220 -6.42 -24.30 26.55
N VAL A 221 -6.40 -24.99 25.41
CA VAL A 221 -7.60 -25.14 24.58
C VAL A 221 -8.55 -26.11 25.26
N PRO A 222 -9.68 -25.62 25.79
CA PRO A 222 -10.65 -26.52 26.40
C PRO A 222 -11.34 -27.35 25.32
N SER A 223 -11.66 -28.57 25.62
CA SER A 223 -12.54 -29.41 24.78
C SER A 223 -13.58 -30.07 25.64
N VAL A 224 -14.80 -30.13 25.14
CA VAL A 224 -15.90 -30.80 25.82
C VAL A 224 -16.32 -32.02 25.00
N PRO A 225 -16.62 -33.17 25.67
CA PRO A 225 -17.02 -34.39 24.97
C PRO A 225 -18.38 -34.25 24.27
N PHE A 226 -19.22 -33.35 24.76
CA PHE A 226 -20.56 -33.11 24.25
C PHE A 226 -20.88 -31.61 24.30
N GLN A 227 -21.53 -31.11 23.27
CA GLN A 227 -22.07 -29.75 23.20
C GLN A 227 -23.60 -29.81 23.13
N PHE A 228 -24.26 -28.96 23.91
CA PHE A 228 -25.71 -28.85 23.83
C PHE A 228 -26.10 -28.29 22.45
N PRO A 229 -27.23 -28.75 21.88
CA PRO A 229 -27.78 -28.15 20.67
C PRO A 229 -28.01 -26.66 20.86
N ILE A 230 -27.52 -25.87 19.88
CA ILE A 230 -27.74 -24.43 19.83
C ILE A 230 -28.49 -24.15 18.54
N SER A 231 -29.65 -23.50 18.66
CA SER A 231 -30.43 -22.92 17.57
C SER A 231 -31.01 -21.63 18.11
N LYS A 232 -30.26 -20.53 17.97
CA LYS A 232 -30.59 -19.27 18.62
C LYS A 232 -30.53 -18.11 17.65
N SER A 233 -31.57 -17.28 17.63
CA SER A 233 -31.56 -15.99 16.94
C SER A 233 -31.11 -14.88 17.88
N TYR A 234 -30.43 -13.92 17.31
CA TYR A 234 -29.92 -12.71 17.95
C TYR A 234 -30.36 -11.50 17.13
N TYR A 235 -30.58 -10.37 17.79
CA TYR A 235 -31.16 -9.19 17.16
C TYR A 235 -30.32 -7.95 17.50
N GLY A 236 -30.09 -7.11 16.50
CA GLY A 236 -29.33 -5.89 16.65
C GLY A 236 -27.82 -6.12 16.81
N LEU A 237 -27.05 -5.03 16.83
CA LEU A 237 -25.61 -5.06 16.78
C LEU A 237 -24.96 -5.66 18.04
N SER A 238 -25.50 -5.33 19.22
CA SER A 238 -24.98 -5.84 20.50
C SER A 238 -25.10 -7.35 20.59
N GLU A 239 -26.29 -7.90 20.29
CA GLU A 239 -26.48 -9.36 20.31
C GLU A 239 -25.73 -10.04 19.14
N MET A 240 -25.51 -9.35 18.03
CA MET A 240 -24.64 -9.84 16.95
C MET A 240 -23.22 -10.11 17.48
N MET A 241 -22.64 -9.14 18.21
CA MET A 241 -21.32 -9.31 18.83
C MET A 241 -21.29 -10.51 19.79
N ASP A 242 -22.33 -10.69 20.60
CA ASP A 242 -22.50 -11.86 21.46
C ASP A 242 -22.57 -13.17 20.65
N SER A 243 -23.28 -13.16 19.51
CA SER A 243 -23.39 -14.32 18.63
C SER A 243 -22.04 -14.71 18.01
N GLU A 244 -21.20 -13.72 17.67
CA GLU A 244 -19.83 -13.97 17.19
C GLU A 244 -18.97 -14.63 18.27
N LEU A 245 -19.01 -14.13 19.50
CA LEU A 245 -18.30 -14.72 20.63
C LEU A 245 -18.81 -16.15 20.93
N ALA A 246 -20.12 -16.36 20.84
CA ALA A 246 -20.71 -17.70 20.99
C ALA A 246 -20.28 -18.67 19.89
N PHE A 247 -20.19 -18.19 18.62
CA PHE A 247 -19.65 -18.98 17.51
C PHE A 247 -18.19 -19.40 17.75
N LEU A 248 -17.32 -18.44 18.14
CA LEU A 248 -15.93 -18.68 18.46
C LEU A 248 -15.79 -19.72 19.59
N LYS A 249 -16.55 -19.51 20.68
CA LYS A 249 -16.59 -20.45 21.82
C LYS A 249 -17.00 -21.86 21.39
N THR A 250 -18.07 -22.00 20.61
CA THR A 250 -18.58 -23.29 20.13
C THR A 250 -17.54 -23.98 19.24
N THR A 251 -16.89 -23.23 18.35
CA THR A 251 -15.85 -23.74 17.46
C THR A 251 -14.63 -24.21 18.23
N VAL A 252 -14.15 -23.44 19.21
CA VAL A 252 -12.97 -23.79 20.03
C VAL A 252 -13.25 -25.03 20.87
N LEU A 253 -14.42 -25.13 21.51
CA LEU A 253 -14.79 -26.25 22.38
C LEU A 253 -15.06 -27.56 21.62
N SER A 254 -15.35 -27.53 20.34
CA SER A 254 -15.62 -28.69 19.52
C SER A 254 -14.36 -29.55 19.31
N LYS A 255 -14.55 -30.78 18.84
CA LYS A 255 -13.45 -31.68 18.43
C LYS A 255 -13.08 -31.53 16.95
N SER A 256 -13.82 -30.72 16.17
CA SER A 256 -13.54 -30.55 14.76
C SER A 256 -12.22 -29.81 14.53
N THR A 257 -11.47 -30.27 13.53
CA THR A 257 -10.23 -29.67 13.03
C THR A 257 -10.41 -29.09 11.63
N GLU A 258 -11.65 -29.03 11.14
CA GLU A 258 -11.95 -28.47 9.83
C GLU A 258 -11.66 -26.97 9.79
N ALA A 259 -11.27 -26.49 8.59
CA ALA A 259 -11.04 -25.07 8.37
C ALA A 259 -12.30 -24.24 8.63
N VAL A 260 -12.10 -23.03 9.12
CA VAL A 260 -13.15 -22.08 9.40
C VAL A 260 -13.22 -21.06 8.27
N THR A 261 -14.40 -20.79 7.73
CA THR A 261 -14.60 -19.74 6.73
C THR A 261 -15.41 -18.60 7.34
N MET A 262 -14.91 -17.37 7.22
CA MET A 262 -15.54 -16.18 7.76
C MET A 262 -15.68 -15.10 6.69
N TYR A 263 -16.84 -14.49 6.63
CA TYR A 263 -17.16 -13.28 5.86
C TYR A 263 -18.01 -12.34 6.72
N SER A 264 -17.70 -11.07 6.68
CA SER A 264 -18.53 -10.03 7.29
C SER A 264 -18.27 -8.68 6.60
N ASP A 265 -19.35 -7.99 6.25
CA ASP A 265 -19.35 -6.59 5.83
C ASP A 265 -20.10 -5.69 6.84
N MET A 266 -20.28 -6.19 8.06
CA MET A 266 -20.87 -5.44 9.18
C MET A 266 -20.00 -4.24 9.58
N PRO A 267 -20.59 -3.19 10.21
CA PRO A 267 -19.90 -1.93 10.49
C PRO A 267 -18.86 -2.09 11.62
N MET A 268 -17.60 -2.13 11.27
CA MET A 268 -16.50 -2.30 12.24
C MET A 268 -16.37 -1.12 13.20
N GLU A 269 -16.62 0.11 12.73
CA GLU A 269 -16.55 1.30 13.58
C GLU A 269 -17.57 1.27 14.72
N GLU A 270 -18.78 0.79 14.44
CA GLU A 270 -19.80 0.68 15.47
C GLU A 270 -19.49 -0.43 16.47
N MET A 271 -18.94 -1.56 16.00
CA MET A 271 -18.48 -2.67 16.84
C MET A 271 -17.29 -2.27 17.73
N ALA A 272 -16.41 -1.40 17.23
CA ALA A 272 -15.25 -0.90 17.97
C ALA A 272 -15.63 0.07 19.12
N LYS A 273 -16.87 0.54 19.18
CA LYS A 273 -17.34 1.36 20.30
C LYS A 273 -17.45 0.58 21.61
N ASP A 274 -17.61 -0.73 21.55
CA ASP A 274 -17.50 -1.61 22.73
C ASP A 274 -16.02 -1.91 23.00
N PRO A 275 -15.42 -1.42 24.10
CA PRO A 275 -14.01 -1.57 24.36
C PRO A 275 -13.59 -3.01 24.70
N ASP A 276 -14.53 -3.86 25.09
CA ASP A 276 -14.28 -5.24 25.52
C ASP A 276 -14.47 -6.26 24.42
N PHE A 277 -15.32 -5.97 23.44
CA PHE A 277 -15.59 -6.90 22.34
C PHE A 277 -14.34 -7.24 21.53
N PRO A 278 -13.50 -6.29 21.07
CA PRO A 278 -12.30 -6.62 20.32
C PRO A 278 -11.35 -7.52 21.09
N LYS A 279 -11.19 -7.31 22.41
CA LYS A 279 -10.32 -8.14 23.27
C LYS A 279 -10.82 -9.57 23.36
N LYS A 280 -12.13 -9.75 23.64
CA LYS A 280 -12.78 -11.06 23.73
C LYS A 280 -12.74 -11.79 22.39
N TRP A 281 -12.98 -11.07 21.30
CA TRP A 281 -12.94 -11.59 19.95
C TRP A 281 -11.53 -12.06 19.57
N MET A 282 -10.50 -11.24 19.80
CA MET A 282 -9.09 -11.58 19.59
C MET A 282 -8.65 -12.80 20.43
N PHE A 283 -9.12 -12.89 21.68
CA PHE A 283 -8.88 -14.06 22.50
C PHE A 283 -9.49 -15.33 21.89
N GLY A 284 -10.75 -15.28 21.45
CA GLY A 284 -11.40 -16.39 20.77
C GLY A 284 -10.67 -16.83 19.50
N MET A 285 -10.20 -15.87 18.71
CA MET A 285 -9.38 -16.11 17.52
C MET A 285 -8.06 -16.78 17.88
N ALA A 286 -7.34 -16.28 18.88
CA ALA A 286 -6.09 -16.86 19.35
C ALA A 286 -6.30 -18.33 19.80
N MET A 287 -7.42 -18.62 20.45
CA MET A 287 -7.77 -19.99 20.85
C MET A 287 -8.05 -20.91 19.66
N MET A 288 -8.69 -20.42 18.60
CA MET A 288 -8.87 -21.20 17.37
C MET A 288 -7.53 -21.52 16.70
N LEU A 289 -6.64 -20.54 16.59
CA LEU A 289 -5.30 -20.73 16.04
C LEU A 289 -4.45 -21.67 16.91
N LYS A 290 -4.53 -21.56 18.25
CA LYS A 290 -3.88 -22.48 19.20
C LYS A 290 -4.37 -23.91 19.04
N LYS A 291 -5.65 -24.11 18.68
CA LYS A 291 -6.22 -25.41 18.35
C LYS A 291 -5.69 -25.98 17.03
N GLY A 292 -4.99 -25.20 16.22
CA GLY A 292 -4.48 -25.58 14.90
C GLY A 292 -5.48 -25.45 13.77
N LEU A 293 -6.56 -24.68 13.96
CA LEU A 293 -7.55 -24.45 12.89
C LEU A 293 -7.00 -23.49 11.84
N HIS A 294 -7.25 -23.81 10.58
CA HIS A 294 -6.99 -22.89 9.46
C HIS A 294 -8.21 -21.99 9.22
N LEU A 295 -7.97 -20.71 8.97
CA LEU A 295 -9.02 -19.72 8.75
C LEU A 295 -8.97 -19.17 7.32
N ASN A 296 -10.06 -19.32 6.58
CA ASN A 296 -10.32 -18.62 5.33
C ASN A 296 -11.09 -17.35 5.64
N GLN A 297 -10.40 -16.20 5.64
CA GLN A 297 -11.02 -14.91 5.93
C GLN A 297 -11.32 -14.16 4.63
N ILE A 298 -12.59 -13.94 4.34
CA ILE A 298 -13.02 -13.12 3.20
C ILE A 298 -13.26 -11.69 3.70
N HIS A 299 -12.38 -10.78 3.29
CA HIS A 299 -12.46 -9.35 3.65
C HIS A 299 -13.42 -8.59 2.74
N CYS A 300 -14.18 -7.69 3.32
CA CYS A 300 -14.93 -6.68 2.57
C CYS A 300 -14.01 -5.49 2.28
N LEU A 301 -13.62 -5.32 1.03
CA LEU A 301 -12.72 -4.24 0.58
C LEU A 301 -13.44 -3.10 -0.14
N ASN A 302 -14.77 -3.12 -0.18
CA ASN A 302 -15.59 -2.05 -0.75
C ASN A 302 -15.76 -0.86 0.23
N ARG A 303 -14.69 -0.52 0.91
CA ARG A 303 -14.57 0.56 1.90
C ARG A 303 -13.59 1.60 1.39
N SER A 304 -13.45 2.71 2.11
CA SER A 304 -12.35 3.65 1.88
C SER A 304 -11.00 2.93 2.01
N PHE A 305 -9.97 3.44 1.36
CA PHE A 305 -8.63 2.84 1.48
C PHE A 305 -8.17 2.84 2.95
N THR A 306 -8.43 3.92 3.68
CA THR A 306 -8.14 4.06 5.11
C THR A 306 -8.77 2.95 5.94
N ASP A 307 -10.09 2.70 5.77
CA ASP A 307 -10.80 1.66 6.52
C ASP A 307 -10.30 0.26 6.16
N MET A 308 -9.93 0.06 4.89
CA MET A 308 -9.33 -1.19 4.43
C MET A 308 -7.99 -1.42 5.12
N MET A 309 -7.11 -0.41 5.17
CA MET A 309 -5.78 -0.52 5.78
C MET A 309 -5.88 -0.71 7.29
N LEU A 310 -6.75 0.03 7.97
CA LEU A 310 -7.02 -0.14 9.41
C LEU A 310 -7.54 -1.55 9.72
N GLY A 311 -8.43 -2.06 8.87
CA GLY A 311 -8.90 -3.43 8.96
C GLY A 311 -7.77 -4.45 8.83
N LEU A 312 -6.93 -4.34 7.78
CA LEU A 312 -5.81 -5.26 7.57
C LEU A 312 -4.76 -5.18 8.68
N GLU A 313 -4.49 -3.98 9.18
CA GLU A 313 -3.58 -3.74 10.29
C GLU A 313 -3.96 -4.51 11.55
N SER A 314 -5.26 -4.53 11.88
CA SER A 314 -5.77 -5.29 13.04
C SER A 314 -5.56 -6.81 12.92
N TRP A 315 -5.35 -7.32 11.69
CA TRP A 315 -5.12 -8.72 11.41
C TRP A 315 -3.64 -9.13 11.35
N ILE A 316 -2.69 -8.18 11.47
CA ILE A 316 -1.24 -8.50 11.43
C ILE A 316 -0.85 -9.64 12.37
N PRO A 317 -1.26 -9.65 13.66
CA PRO A 317 -0.90 -10.74 14.56
C PRO A 317 -1.39 -12.11 14.08
N MET A 318 -2.55 -12.13 13.43
CA MET A 318 -3.15 -13.35 12.91
C MET A 318 -2.43 -13.85 11.65
N TYR A 319 -2.12 -12.93 10.72
CA TYR A 319 -1.38 -13.27 9.50
C TYR A 319 0.01 -13.84 9.80
N MET A 320 0.68 -13.34 10.84
CA MET A 320 2.00 -13.81 11.27
C MET A 320 2.00 -15.24 11.80
N THR A 321 0.84 -15.85 12.05
CA THR A 321 0.75 -17.28 12.43
C THR A 321 0.87 -18.22 11.24
N GLY A 322 0.67 -17.73 10.01
CA GLY A 322 0.62 -18.55 8.79
C GLY A 322 -0.63 -19.45 8.67
N GLN A 323 -1.57 -19.38 9.63
CA GLN A 323 -2.79 -20.21 9.64
C GLN A 323 -4.01 -19.52 9.01
N ILE A 324 -3.82 -18.36 8.37
CA ILE A 324 -4.89 -17.56 7.77
C ILE A 324 -4.64 -17.39 6.29
N SER A 325 -5.66 -17.68 5.49
CA SER A 325 -5.71 -17.34 4.07
C SER A 325 -6.70 -16.16 3.87
N PRO A 326 -6.21 -14.96 3.58
CA PRO A 326 -7.05 -13.81 3.33
C PRO A 326 -7.53 -13.78 1.87
N TYR A 327 -8.83 -13.57 1.71
CA TYR A 327 -9.52 -13.46 0.42
C TYR A 327 -10.32 -12.17 0.32
N TYR A 328 -10.78 -11.84 -0.87
CA TYR A 328 -11.74 -10.77 -1.12
C TYR A 328 -12.69 -11.13 -2.26
N LEU A 329 -13.85 -10.49 -2.31
CA LEU A 329 -14.81 -10.61 -3.40
C LEU A 329 -14.62 -9.46 -4.40
N LYS A 330 -14.55 -9.79 -5.69
CA LYS A 330 -14.41 -8.80 -6.77
C LYS A 330 -15.72 -8.06 -7.07
N THR A 331 -16.86 -8.65 -6.70
CA THR A 331 -18.18 -8.04 -6.88
C THR A 331 -18.35 -6.83 -5.97
N PRO A 332 -18.96 -5.72 -6.46
CA PRO A 332 -19.33 -4.60 -5.60
C PRO A 332 -20.19 -5.08 -4.43
N ALA A 333 -19.97 -4.50 -3.24
CA ALA A 333 -20.85 -4.76 -2.11
C ALA A 333 -22.28 -4.36 -2.46
N ASN A 334 -23.25 -5.14 -2.00
CA ASN A 334 -24.61 -4.70 -1.96
C ASN A 334 -24.70 -3.56 -0.92
N LEU A 335 -24.86 -2.34 -1.38
CA LEU A 335 -24.91 -1.17 -0.51
C LEU A 335 -26.19 -1.14 0.35
N THR A 336 -27.15 -2.01 0.08
CA THR A 336 -28.45 -2.07 0.78
C THR A 336 -28.42 -3.01 1.97
N PHE A 337 -27.68 -4.13 1.85
CA PHE A 337 -27.68 -5.16 2.89
C PHE A 337 -26.25 -5.45 3.34
N SER A 338 -26.07 -5.55 4.65
CA SER A 338 -24.88 -6.08 5.28
C SER A 338 -25.09 -7.55 5.66
N HIS A 339 -24.10 -8.40 5.47
CA HIS A 339 -24.17 -9.83 5.68
C HIS A 339 -23.07 -10.34 6.62
N LEU A 340 -23.41 -11.38 7.36
CA LEU A 340 -22.50 -12.12 8.20
C LEU A 340 -22.62 -13.61 7.87
N LEU A 341 -21.49 -14.27 7.60
CA LEU A 341 -21.43 -15.71 7.43
C LEU A 341 -20.13 -16.24 8.03
N LYS A 342 -20.24 -17.02 9.11
CA LYS A 342 -19.11 -17.70 9.74
C LYS A 342 -19.45 -19.18 9.91
N VAL A 343 -18.60 -20.05 9.39
CA VAL A 343 -18.83 -21.50 9.37
C VAL A 343 -17.59 -22.24 9.78
N SER A 344 -17.76 -23.17 10.73
CA SER A 344 -16.75 -24.14 11.14
C SER A 344 -17.29 -25.55 10.94
N GLY A 345 -16.47 -26.57 11.21
CA GLY A 345 -16.95 -27.96 11.17
C GLY A 345 -17.95 -28.32 12.27
N SER A 346 -18.32 -27.40 13.16
CA SER A 346 -19.20 -27.66 14.30
C SER A 346 -20.28 -26.61 14.56
N ALA A 347 -20.20 -25.45 13.92
CA ALA A 347 -21.16 -24.37 14.09
C ALA A 347 -21.25 -23.51 12.84
N ALA A 348 -22.39 -22.87 12.66
CA ALA A 348 -22.60 -21.86 11.65
C ALA A 348 -23.32 -20.63 12.26
N LEU A 349 -22.85 -19.45 11.92
CA LEU A 349 -23.46 -18.18 12.24
C LEU A 349 -23.73 -17.43 10.92
N SER A 350 -24.99 -17.09 10.68
CA SER A 350 -25.42 -16.34 9.50
C SER A 350 -26.37 -15.24 9.91
N GLY A 351 -26.32 -14.11 9.23
CA GLY A 351 -27.22 -13.01 9.48
C GLY A 351 -27.14 -11.91 8.44
N GLU A 352 -28.10 -11.02 8.52
CA GLU A 352 -28.18 -9.85 7.63
C GLU A 352 -28.79 -8.66 8.39
N ALA A 353 -28.44 -7.47 7.89
CA ALA A 353 -29.02 -6.21 8.32
C ALA A 353 -29.17 -5.28 7.12
N ILE A 354 -30.04 -4.29 7.21
CA ILE A 354 -30.06 -3.17 6.27
C ILE A 354 -28.92 -2.24 6.65
N THR A 355 -28.09 -1.85 5.70
CA THR A 355 -26.94 -0.95 5.91
C THR A 355 -27.42 0.37 6.51
N GLY A 356 -26.82 0.78 7.63
CA GLY A 356 -27.23 1.96 8.41
C GLY A 356 -28.38 1.71 9.40
N TYR A 357 -29.00 0.52 9.42
CA TYR A 357 -30.06 0.11 10.34
C TYR A 357 -29.75 -1.21 11.02
N HIS A 358 -28.51 -1.38 11.49
CA HIS A 358 -28.00 -2.64 12.06
C HIS A 358 -28.68 -3.04 13.36
N GLU A 359 -29.37 -2.12 14.05
CA GLU A 359 -30.19 -2.38 15.21
C GLU A 359 -31.37 -3.33 14.92
N ASN A 360 -31.82 -3.41 13.66
CA ASN A 360 -32.86 -4.31 13.21
C ASN A 360 -32.34 -5.58 12.53
N GLY A 361 -31.01 -5.80 12.57
CA GLY A 361 -30.36 -6.98 12.00
C GLY A 361 -30.78 -8.26 12.75
N ARG A 362 -30.87 -9.37 12.00
CA ARG A 362 -31.13 -10.70 12.57
C ARG A 362 -29.99 -11.65 12.26
N TYR A 363 -29.54 -12.36 13.30
CA TYR A 363 -28.41 -13.27 13.23
C TYR A 363 -28.83 -14.61 13.84
N TYR A 364 -28.40 -15.71 13.24
CA TYR A 364 -28.77 -17.06 13.64
C TYR A 364 -27.53 -17.92 13.81
N LEU A 365 -27.33 -18.44 15.03
CA LEU A 365 -26.28 -19.37 15.40
C LEU A 365 -26.85 -20.77 15.55
N THR A 366 -26.24 -21.76 14.88
CA THR A 366 -26.59 -23.17 15.00
C THR A 366 -25.38 -24.07 15.11
N ASN A 367 -25.53 -25.20 15.82
CA ASN A 367 -24.64 -26.37 15.78
C ASN A 367 -25.37 -27.65 15.35
N ASN A 368 -26.58 -27.52 14.79
CA ASN A 368 -27.26 -28.64 14.15
C ASN A 368 -26.48 -29.10 12.93
N LYS A 369 -26.21 -30.41 12.84
CA LYS A 369 -25.34 -30.99 11.80
C LYS A 369 -25.85 -30.72 10.37
N GLU A 370 -27.15 -30.83 10.14
CA GLU A 370 -27.75 -30.61 8.82
C GLU A 370 -27.67 -29.15 8.41
N GLU A 371 -27.96 -28.25 9.33
CA GLU A 371 -27.87 -26.79 9.09
C GLU A 371 -26.40 -26.36 8.90
N VAL A 372 -25.48 -26.87 9.70
CA VAL A 372 -24.04 -26.61 9.52
C VAL A 372 -23.57 -27.09 8.16
N ALA A 373 -24.00 -28.28 7.71
CA ALA A 373 -23.67 -28.79 6.38
C ALA A 373 -24.24 -27.90 5.26
N TYR A 374 -25.45 -27.38 5.43
CA TYR A 374 -26.03 -26.41 4.48
C TYR A 374 -25.20 -25.11 4.41
N TYR A 375 -24.88 -24.50 5.56
CA TYR A 375 -24.07 -23.29 5.60
C TYR A 375 -22.63 -23.53 5.12
N LYS A 376 -22.08 -24.72 5.33
CA LYS A 376 -20.75 -25.11 4.80
C LYS A 376 -20.74 -25.04 3.28
N LYS A 377 -21.72 -25.60 2.59
CA LYS A 377 -21.86 -25.48 1.13
C LYS A 377 -21.98 -24.03 0.68
N ARG A 378 -22.71 -23.19 1.41
CA ARG A 378 -22.78 -21.73 1.12
C ARG A 378 -21.43 -21.05 1.25
N ALA A 379 -20.68 -21.35 2.32
CA ALA A 379 -19.34 -20.81 2.55
C ALA A 379 -18.35 -21.28 1.47
N GLU A 380 -18.40 -22.55 1.06
CA GLU A 380 -17.60 -23.10 -0.04
C GLU A 380 -17.90 -22.39 -1.37
N HIS A 381 -19.18 -22.17 -1.69
CA HIS A 381 -19.57 -21.41 -2.89
C HIS A 381 -19.14 -19.95 -2.81
N LEU A 382 -19.18 -19.31 -1.64
CA LEU A 382 -18.70 -17.95 -1.46
C LEU A 382 -17.18 -17.88 -1.66
N LEU A 383 -16.46 -18.83 -1.03
CA LEU A 383 -15.00 -18.93 -1.13
C LEU A 383 -14.54 -19.22 -2.58
N SER A 384 -15.28 -20.03 -3.33
CA SER A 384 -14.97 -20.32 -4.74
C SER A 384 -15.08 -19.11 -5.66
N LYS A 385 -15.79 -18.06 -5.24
CA LYS A 385 -15.90 -16.76 -5.96
C LYS A 385 -14.91 -15.72 -5.44
N ALA A 386 -14.27 -15.99 -4.31
CA ALA A 386 -13.30 -15.08 -3.72
C ALA A 386 -11.93 -15.24 -4.38
N LEU A 387 -11.19 -14.15 -4.44
CA LEU A 387 -9.82 -14.10 -4.91
C LEU A 387 -8.88 -13.95 -3.71
N PRO A 388 -7.67 -14.49 -3.75
CA PRO A 388 -6.68 -14.23 -2.74
C PRO A 388 -6.40 -12.72 -2.62
N LEU A 389 -6.50 -12.17 -1.43
CA LEU A 389 -6.11 -10.79 -1.14
C LEU A 389 -4.58 -10.68 -1.12
N MET A 390 -3.97 -11.62 -0.43
CA MET A 390 -2.54 -11.85 -0.42
C MET A 390 -2.25 -13.34 -0.17
N GLU A 391 -1.12 -13.82 -0.66
CA GLU A 391 -0.58 -15.13 -0.34
C GLU A 391 0.47 -14.96 0.75
N ILE A 392 0.37 -15.77 1.81
CA ILE A 392 1.27 -15.68 2.96
C ILE A 392 2.18 -16.89 2.96
N TYR A 393 3.48 -16.64 2.84
CA TYR A 393 4.49 -17.70 2.88
C TYR A 393 5.26 -17.64 4.20
N GLY A 394 5.17 -18.72 4.95
CA GLY A 394 6.00 -19.01 6.11
C GLY A 394 6.89 -20.22 5.85
N LYS A 395 7.54 -20.72 6.90
CA LYS A 395 8.45 -21.88 6.81
C LYS A 395 7.79 -23.11 6.18
N ASP A 396 6.52 -23.38 6.50
CA ASP A 396 5.79 -24.57 6.00
C ASP A 396 5.42 -24.47 4.51
N SER A 397 5.36 -23.25 3.96
CA SER A 397 5.07 -22.98 2.55
C SER A 397 6.30 -22.58 1.72
N ARG A 398 7.52 -22.89 2.22
CA ARG A 398 8.78 -22.55 1.56
C ARG A 398 8.86 -23.01 0.10
N SER A 399 8.42 -24.23 -0.19
CA SER A 399 8.43 -24.76 -1.57
C SER A 399 7.53 -23.98 -2.52
N LEU A 400 6.38 -23.51 -2.03
CA LEU A 400 5.48 -22.66 -2.82
C LEU A 400 6.09 -21.26 -3.06
N TYR A 401 6.76 -20.70 -2.07
CA TYR A 401 7.48 -19.45 -2.20
C TYR A 401 8.58 -19.53 -3.29
N HIS A 402 9.44 -20.57 -3.24
CA HIS A 402 10.46 -20.76 -4.26
C HIS A 402 9.87 -21.01 -5.66
N ALA A 403 8.82 -21.83 -5.76
CA ALA A 403 8.12 -22.06 -7.03
C ALA A 403 7.55 -20.75 -7.62
N PHE A 404 7.00 -19.87 -6.76
CA PHE A 404 6.56 -18.55 -7.18
C PHE A 404 7.73 -17.73 -7.73
N LEU A 405 8.85 -17.61 -7.02
CA LEU A 405 10.02 -16.83 -7.47
C LEU A 405 10.53 -17.31 -8.83
N HIS A 406 10.70 -18.62 -9.00
CA HIS A 406 11.12 -19.19 -10.29
C HIS A 406 10.13 -18.92 -11.42
N SER A 407 8.84 -19.01 -11.16
CA SER A 407 7.81 -18.70 -12.15
C SER A 407 7.80 -17.21 -12.53
N ASP A 408 8.06 -16.33 -11.56
CA ASP A 408 8.05 -14.89 -11.78
C ASP A 408 9.20 -14.41 -12.64
N ILE A 409 10.38 -14.99 -12.50
CA ILE A 409 11.55 -14.63 -13.33
C ILE A 409 11.24 -14.86 -14.81
N ALA A 410 10.53 -15.93 -15.13
CA ALA A 410 10.16 -16.25 -16.51
C ALA A 410 9.17 -15.22 -17.11
N SER A 411 8.48 -14.43 -16.28
CA SER A 411 7.51 -13.43 -16.76
C SER A 411 8.14 -12.13 -17.25
N GLY A 412 9.47 -11.92 -17.02
CA GLY A 412 10.15 -10.66 -17.33
C GLY A 412 9.69 -9.48 -16.47
N GLY A 413 10.08 -8.26 -16.86
CA GLY A 413 9.67 -7.00 -16.23
C GLY A 413 10.62 -6.50 -15.14
N SER A 414 10.66 -5.18 -15.00
CA SER A 414 11.56 -4.51 -14.05
C SER A 414 11.11 -4.69 -12.61
N ARG A 415 12.08 -4.70 -11.70
CA ARG A 415 11.86 -4.83 -10.25
C ARG A 415 12.29 -3.56 -9.54
N TYR A 416 11.52 -3.19 -8.53
CA TYR A 416 11.85 -2.12 -7.60
C TYR A 416 11.85 -2.65 -6.17
N GLY A 417 12.89 -2.31 -5.39
CA GLY A 417 13.07 -2.77 -4.02
C GLY A 417 13.25 -1.64 -3.02
N ILE A 418 12.61 -1.73 -1.86
CA ILE A 418 12.93 -0.96 -0.66
C ILE A 418 13.47 -1.96 0.35
N LEU A 419 14.75 -1.85 0.67
CA LEU A 419 15.47 -2.85 1.43
C LEU A 419 15.80 -2.36 2.83
N SER A 420 15.78 -3.27 3.79
CA SER A 420 16.28 -3.06 5.17
C SER A 420 17.66 -3.66 5.38
N SER A 421 18.22 -4.31 4.35
CA SER A 421 19.51 -5.01 4.41
C SER A 421 20.15 -5.05 3.03
N LEU A 422 21.47 -5.21 2.99
CA LEU A 422 22.22 -5.36 1.73
C LEU A 422 21.74 -6.58 0.94
N PRO A 423 21.58 -6.46 -0.41
CA PRO A 423 21.16 -7.55 -1.26
C PRO A 423 22.17 -8.71 -1.20
N LEU A 424 21.69 -9.90 -0.85
CA LEU A 424 22.57 -11.07 -0.67
C LEU A 424 23.37 -11.42 -1.93
N TYR A 425 22.79 -11.23 -3.10
CA TYR A 425 23.41 -11.52 -4.40
C TYR A 425 24.54 -10.56 -4.80
N THR A 426 24.77 -9.48 -4.05
CA THR A 426 25.92 -8.57 -4.29
C THR A 426 27.13 -8.92 -3.43
N ALA A 427 26.99 -9.85 -2.47
CA ALA A 427 28.07 -10.35 -1.65
C ALA A 427 28.86 -11.44 -2.39
N ASP A 428 30.18 -11.47 -2.23
CA ASP A 428 30.99 -12.61 -2.64
C ASP A 428 31.03 -13.72 -1.57
N GLU A 429 31.46 -14.90 -1.99
CA GLU A 429 31.52 -16.08 -1.11
C GLU A 429 32.50 -15.88 0.06
N ALA A 430 33.59 -15.13 -0.15
CA ALA A 430 34.59 -14.85 0.88
C ALA A 430 34.02 -14.02 2.01
N LEU A 431 33.29 -12.95 1.67
CA LEU A 431 32.58 -12.11 2.65
C LEU A 431 31.50 -12.90 3.41
N LEU A 432 30.70 -13.69 2.68
CA LEU A 432 29.66 -14.53 3.31
C LEU A 432 30.27 -15.53 4.29
N CYS A 433 31.41 -16.16 3.93
CA CYS A 433 32.13 -17.05 4.83
C CYS A 433 32.62 -16.31 6.09
N GLN A 434 33.18 -15.09 5.93
CA GLN A 434 33.64 -14.27 7.04
C GLN A 434 32.49 -13.91 8.00
N ILE A 435 31.34 -13.46 7.46
CA ILE A 435 30.14 -13.15 8.27
C ILE A 435 29.66 -14.40 9.02
N MET A 436 29.63 -15.56 8.34
CA MET A 436 29.19 -16.81 8.96
C MET A 436 30.16 -17.28 10.06
N ASP A 437 31.46 -17.04 9.92
CA ASP A 437 32.45 -17.34 10.95
C ASP A 437 32.24 -16.47 12.20
N HIS A 438 32.03 -15.16 12.03
CA HIS A 438 31.73 -14.25 13.13
C HIS A 438 30.46 -14.65 13.91
N ASN A 439 29.47 -15.21 13.21
CA ASN A 439 28.19 -15.63 13.80
C ASN A 439 28.14 -17.11 14.22
N GLN A 440 29.26 -17.84 14.14
CA GLN A 440 29.37 -19.26 14.52
C GLN A 440 28.31 -20.14 13.82
N VAL A 441 28.12 -19.93 12.53
CA VAL A 441 27.12 -20.66 11.73
C VAL A 441 27.56 -22.10 11.50
N THR A 442 26.67 -23.06 11.68
CA THR A 442 26.98 -24.49 11.49
C THR A 442 27.28 -24.81 10.02
N SER A 443 28.05 -25.89 9.77
CA SER A 443 28.41 -26.30 8.39
C SER A 443 27.18 -26.55 7.52
N LYS A 444 26.09 -27.09 8.08
CA LYS A 444 24.83 -27.32 7.36
C LYS A 444 24.16 -26.01 6.95
N GLU A 445 24.03 -25.07 7.87
CA GLU A 445 23.44 -23.75 7.61
C GLU A 445 24.30 -22.98 6.61
N ARG A 446 25.63 -23.05 6.74
CA ARG A 446 26.58 -22.43 5.80
C ARG A 446 26.34 -22.88 4.36
N THR A 447 26.22 -24.20 4.14
CA THR A 447 25.91 -24.75 2.81
C THR A 447 24.60 -24.21 2.26
N GLN A 448 23.55 -24.10 3.10
CA GLN A 448 22.25 -23.56 2.71
C GLN A 448 22.33 -22.08 2.35
N ILE A 449 23.04 -21.27 3.13
CA ILE A 449 23.22 -19.84 2.88
C ILE A 449 23.98 -19.59 1.57
N LEU A 450 25.08 -20.31 1.34
CA LEU A 450 25.87 -20.18 0.11
C LEU A 450 25.07 -20.63 -1.12
N SER A 451 24.33 -21.72 -1.02
CA SER A 451 23.46 -22.18 -2.11
C SER A 451 22.40 -21.14 -2.44
N HIS A 452 21.77 -20.55 -1.41
CA HIS A 452 20.76 -19.53 -1.57
C HIS A 452 21.34 -18.23 -2.18
N ALA A 453 22.53 -17.80 -1.75
CA ALA A 453 23.18 -16.64 -2.31
C ALA A 453 23.49 -16.80 -3.82
N ARG A 454 23.93 -18.00 -4.22
CA ARG A 454 24.15 -18.31 -5.64
C ARG A 454 22.86 -18.32 -6.43
N GLU A 455 21.79 -18.93 -5.90
CA GLU A 455 20.46 -18.94 -6.51
C GLU A 455 19.93 -17.50 -6.68
N GLN A 456 20.05 -16.65 -5.66
CA GLN A 456 19.66 -15.24 -5.73
C GLN A 456 20.46 -14.46 -6.78
N LEU A 457 21.78 -14.74 -6.91
CA LEU A 457 22.61 -14.13 -7.94
C LEU A 457 22.16 -14.56 -9.34
N GLU A 458 21.93 -15.86 -9.57
CA GLU A 458 21.45 -16.37 -10.85
C GLU A 458 20.11 -15.73 -11.24
N MET A 459 19.18 -15.62 -10.29
CA MET A 459 17.89 -14.97 -10.49
C MET A 459 18.04 -13.47 -10.85
N ALA A 460 18.88 -12.74 -10.10
CA ALA A 460 19.15 -11.34 -10.38
C ALA A 460 19.78 -11.13 -11.77
N LEU A 461 20.77 -11.93 -12.14
CA LEU A 461 21.41 -11.87 -13.45
C LEU A 461 20.45 -12.20 -14.59
N GLN A 462 19.54 -13.14 -14.39
CA GLN A 462 18.51 -13.47 -15.39
C GLN A 462 17.57 -12.28 -15.60
N ILE A 463 17.10 -11.60 -14.54
CA ILE A 463 16.30 -10.37 -14.66
C ILE A 463 17.11 -9.26 -15.36
N LEU A 464 18.35 -9.03 -14.93
CA LEU A 464 19.21 -7.98 -15.48
C LEU A 464 19.61 -8.20 -16.95
N SER A 465 19.42 -9.40 -17.47
CA SER A 465 19.67 -9.68 -18.89
C SER A 465 18.68 -9.00 -19.84
N SER A 466 17.48 -8.73 -19.40
CA SER A 466 16.39 -8.12 -20.20
C SER A 466 15.76 -6.90 -19.58
N ASP A 467 15.83 -6.76 -18.26
CA ASP A 467 15.09 -5.80 -17.47
C ASP A 467 15.99 -5.08 -16.47
N THR A 468 15.39 -4.19 -15.67
CA THR A 468 16.11 -3.41 -14.66
C THR A 468 15.74 -3.84 -13.24
N ILE A 469 16.71 -3.75 -12.35
CA ILE A 469 16.49 -3.83 -10.90
C ILE A 469 16.92 -2.48 -10.30
N THR A 470 15.98 -1.82 -9.65
CA THR A 470 16.23 -0.59 -8.90
C THR A 470 15.93 -0.83 -7.43
N GLU A 471 16.90 -0.57 -6.56
CA GLU A 471 16.76 -0.77 -5.12
C GLU A 471 17.10 0.50 -4.36
N GLU A 472 16.46 0.67 -3.21
CA GLU A 472 16.73 1.74 -2.27
C GLU A 472 16.96 1.14 -0.89
N MET A 473 17.99 1.61 -0.19
CA MET A 473 18.32 1.14 1.14
C MET A 473 18.98 2.23 1.99
N PRO A 474 18.87 2.16 3.31
CA PRO A 474 19.52 3.11 4.19
C PRO A 474 21.05 2.91 4.18
N LEU A 475 21.79 4.02 4.09
CA LEU A 475 23.21 4.08 4.40
C LEU A 475 23.37 4.40 5.88
N LEU A 476 23.82 3.42 6.66
CA LEU A 476 23.98 3.59 8.10
C LEU A 476 25.32 4.25 8.42
N THR A 477 25.30 5.21 9.33
CA THR A 477 26.50 5.68 10.01
C THR A 477 27.01 4.63 11.01
N GLU A 478 28.25 4.72 11.45
CA GLU A 478 28.82 3.80 12.43
C GLU A 478 28.04 3.79 13.76
N GLU A 479 27.57 4.95 14.19
CA GLU A 479 26.75 5.08 15.41
C GLU A 479 25.39 4.39 15.27
N GLU A 480 24.72 4.57 14.14
CA GLU A 480 23.43 3.92 13.85
C GLU A 480 23.59 2.41 13.74
N PHE A 481 24.65 1.96 13.07
CA PHE A 481 24.97 0.55 12.95
C PHE A 481 25.22 -0.11 14.32
N HIS A 482 26.03 0.52 15.18
CA HIS A 482 26.26 -0.02 16.53
C HIS A 482 25.02 -0.02 17.42
N ARG A 483 24.10 0.93 17.20
CA ARG A 483 22.81 0.95 17.92
C ARG A 483 21.88 -0.16 17.44
N SER A 484 21.88 -0.46 16.15
CA SER A 484 21.04 -1.49 15.53
C SER A 484 21.80 -2.18 14.39
N PRO A 485 22.59 -3.23 14.69
CA PRO A 485 23.37 -3.94 13.68
C PRO A 485 22.51 -4.52 12.58
N MET A 486 22.97 -4.37 11.33
CA MET A 486 22.26 -4.90 10.16
C MET A 486 22.29 -6.42 10.15
N ARG A 487 21.17 -7.05 9.76
CA ARG A 487 21.07 -8.50 9.57
C ARG A 487 21.40 -8.88 8.13
N LEU A 488 21.91 -10.08 7.96
CA LEU A 488 22.02 -10.71 6.65
C LEU A 488 20.61 -11.05 6.12
N SER A 489 20.33 -10.78 4.86
CA SER A 489 19.01 -11.00 4.22
C SER A 489 18.77 -12.49 3.95
N LEU A 490 18.25 -13.22 4.92
CA LEU A 490 18.03 -14.67 4.87
C LEU A 490 16.56 -15.08 4.98
N SER A 491 15.62 -14.12 4.84
CA SER A 491 14.19 -14.43 4.89
C SER A 491 13.76 -15.45 3.83
N GLY A 492 14.38 -15.44 2.66
CA GLY A 492 14.07 -16.37 1.57
C GLY A 492 14.34 -17.85 1.88
N ILE A 493 15.23 -18.15 2.81
CA ILE A 493 15.45 -19.54 3.28
C ILE A 493 14.74 -19.85 4.60
N PHE A 494 13.96 -18.89 5.13
CA PHE A 494 13.26 -19.04 6.41
C PHE A 494 14.19 -19.46 7.54
N CYS A 495 15.35 -18.78 7.63
CA CYS A 495 16.34 -19.05 8.67
C CYS A 495 15.73 -18.83 10.06
N GLU A 496 16.04 -19.71 11.01
CA GLU A 496 15.51 -19.66 12.39
C GLU A 496 16.35 -18.76 13.31
N LYS A 497 17.44 -18.21 12.79
CA LYS A 497 18.44 -17.44 13.53
C LYS A 497 18.81 -16.20 12.73
N ASP A 498 18.81 -15.05 13.39
CA ASP A 498 19.36 -13.83 12.82
C ASP A 498 20.89 -13.92 12.76
N ILE A 499 21.47 -13.54 11.62
CA ILE A 499 22.91 -13.44 11.37
C ILE A 499 23.21 -11.96 11.14
N PHE A 500 24.17 -11.42 11.87
CA PHE A 500 24.48 -10.00 11.86
C PHE A 500 25.82 -9.71 11.17
N TYR A 501 25.88 -8.59 10.48
CA TYR A 501 27.15 -8.02 10.03
C TYR A 501 27.97 -7.51 11.22
N SER A 502 29.32 -7.55 11.12
CA SER A 502 30.18 -6.62 11.81
C SER A 502 30.21 -5.30 11.02
N TRP A 503 30.70 -4.21 11.63
CA TRP A 503 30.86 -2.94 10.92
C TRP A 503 31.81 -3.08 9.71
N GLU A 504 32.86 -3.84 9.88
CA GLU A 504 33.85 -4.12 8.84
C GLU A 504 33.27 -4.92 7.67
N ASP A 505 32.44 -5.94 7.96
CA ASP A 505 31.73 -6.72 6.94
C ASP A 505 30.72 -5.87 6.18
N TYR A 506 30.00 -4.98 6.88
CA TYR A 506 29.06 -4.05 6.27
C TYR A 506 29.75 -3.12 5.28
N GLN A 507 30.89 -2.52 5.67
CA GLN A 507 31.67 -1.66 4.78
C GLN A 507 32.22 -2.43 3.55
N LYS A 508 32.71 -3.65 3.74
CA LYS A 508 33.18 -4.51 2.65
C LYS A 508 32.04 -4.81 1.67
N HIS A 509 30.84 -5.11 2.19
CA HIS A 509 29.69 -5.39 1.34
C HIS A 509 29.25 -4.15 0.54
N LEU A 510 29.29 -2.95 1.12
CA LEU A 510 29.01 -1.70 0.38
C LEU A 510 29.98 -1.51 -0.80
N LEU A 511 31.25 -1.88 -0.64
CA LEU A 511 32.22 -1.84 -1.74
C LEU A 511 31.89 -2.86 -2.84
N LEU A 512 31.48 -4.07 -2.46
CA LEU A 512 31.05 -5.10 -3.41
C LEU A 512 29.76 -4.70 -4.14
N LEU A 513 28.79 -4.09 -3.43
CA LEU A 513 27.57 -3.54 -4.01
C LEU A 513 27.89 -2.50 -5.09
N LYS A 514 28.81 -1.56 -4.79
CA LYS A 514 29.24 -0.55 -5.76
C LYS A 514 29.89 -1.20 -6.99
N LYS A 515 30.77 -2.18 -6.79
CA LYS A 515 31.38 -2.93 -7.87
C LYS A 515 30.35 -3.69 -8.71
N PHE A 516 29.36 -4.30 -8.06
CA PHE A 516 28.26 -4.99 -8.74
C PHE A 516 27.48 -4.03 -9.64
N GLN A 517 27.18 -2.83 -9.14
CA GLN A 517 26.49 -1.77 -9.90
C GLN A 517 27.33 -1.28 -11.10
N GLU A 518 28.65 -1.15 -10.94
CA GLU A 518 29.55 -0.78 -12.04
C GLU A 518 29.62 -1.85 -13.14
N CYS A 519 29.47 -3.13 -12.76
CA CYS A 519 29.50 -4.26 -13.71
C CYS A 519 28.14 -4.51 -14.40
N HIS A 520 27.03 -4.03 -13.85
CA HIS A 520 25.68 -4.31 -14.35
C HIS A 520 24.91 -3.01 -14.57
N PRO A 521 24.93 -2.43 -15.79
CA PRO A 521 24.29 -1.14 -16.08
C PRO A 521 22.77 -1.10 -15.83
N ASN A 522 22.10 -2.27 -15.88
CA ASN A 522 20.67 -2.40 -15.62
C ASN A 522 20.34 -2.53 -14.11
N TYR A 523 21.35 -2.51 -13.24
CA TYR A 523 21.20 -2.52 -11.80
C TYR A 523 21.48 -1.14 -11.21
N THR A 524 20.58 -0.66 -10.36
CA THR A 524 20.77 0.60 -9.63
C THR A 524 20.40 0.40 -8.17
N CYS A 525 21.31 0.69 -7.25
CA CYS A 525 21.04 0.77 -5.83
C CYS A 525 21.29 2.20 -5.34
N ARG A 526 20.28 2.81 -4.73
CA ARG A 526 20.32 4.15 -4.16
C ARG A 526 20.46 4.05 -2.65
N LEU A 527 21.51 4.67 -2.13
CA LEU A 527 21.74 4.75 -0.70
C LEU A 527 21.06 6.02 -0.15
N THR A 528 20.17 5.86 0.82
CA THR A 528 19.40 6.97 1.43
C THR A 528 19.86 7.21 2.86
N THR A 529 19.69 8.43 3.36
CA THR A 529 19.95 8.77 4.76
C THR A 529 18.76 8.50 5.67
N GLU A 530 17.60 8.18 5.09
CA GLU A 530 16.38 7.88 5.83
C GLU A 530 16.12 6.39 5.85
N THR A 531 15.93 5.81 7.04
CA THR A 531 15.51 4.43 7.22
C THR A 531 14.01 4.34 7.11
N ALA A 532 13.50 3.74 6.03
CA ALA A 532 12.08 3.49 5.90
C ALA A 532 11.63 2.38 6.87
N PHE A 533 12.38 1.25 6.91
CA PHE A 533 12.04 0.06 7.70
C PHE A 533 13.30 -0.67 8.14
N SER A 534 13.24 -1.31 9.33
CA SER A 534 14.37 -2.05 9.91
C SER A 534 14.24 -3.58 9.77
N ASN A 535 13.03 -4.09 9.69
CA ASN A 535 12.74 -5.54 9.73
C ASN A 535 11.96 -6.04 8.51
N ILE A 536 11.46 -5.15 7.66
CA ILE A 536 10.79 -5.53 6.42
C ILE A 536 11.52 -5.00 5.20
N GLN A 537 11.35 -5.70 4.10
CA GLN A 537 11.73 -5.25 2.76
C GLN A 537 10.53 -5.38 1.82
N ILE A 538 10.48 -4.51 0.82
CA ILE A 538 9.40 -4.47 -0.14
C ILE A 538 10.01 -4.67 -1.52
N GLN A 539 9.46 -5.61 -2.28
CA GLN A 539 9.80 -5.80 -3.69
C GLN A 539 8.56 -5.62 -4.54
N ILE A 540 8.68 -4.86 -5.61
CA ILE A 540 7.58 -4.51 -6.51
C ILE A 540 7.93 -4.99 -7.92
N HIS A 541 7.09 -5.82 -8.47
CA HIS A 541 7.02 -6.08 -9.90
C HIS A 541 5.87 -5.26 -10.47
N LYS A 542 6.19 -4.14 -11.09
CA LYS A 542 5.22 -3.14 -11.53
C LYS A 542 4.10 -3.75 -12.37
N GLY A 543 2.85 -3.46 -12.00
CA GLY A 543 1.64 -3.96 -12.65
C GLY A 543 1.30 -5.42 -12.37
N SER A 544 2.12 -6.16 -11.60
CA SER A 544 1.96 -7.59 -11.36
C SER A 544 1.74 -7.94 -9.89
N TRP A 545 2.68 -7.58 -9.03
CA TRP A 545 2.61 -7.91 -7.61
C TRP A 545 3.53 -7.05 -6.74
N VAL A 546 3.25 -7.06 -5.44
CA VAL A 546 4.14 -6.55 -4.38
C VAL A 546 4.40 -7.67 -3.38
N MET A 547 5.66 -7.84 -3.00
CA MET A 547 6.09 -8.73 -1.93
C MET A 547 6.59 -7.90 -0.75
N VAL A 548 5.91 -8.01 0.39
CA VAL A 548 6.41 -7.49 1.66
C VAL A 548 7.01 -8.66 2.44
N SER A 549 8.30 -8.61 2.69
CA SER A 549 9.05 -9.66 3.37
C SER A 549 9.52 -9.20 4.73
N LYS A 550 9.18 -9.93 5.78
CA LYS A 550 9.69 -9.70 7.13
C LYS A 550 11.00 -10.49 7.31
N ASN A 551 12.09 -9.78 7.51
CA ASN A 551 13.43 -10.37 7.64
C ASN A 551 13.72 -10.85 9.07
N LYS A 552 13.07 -10.28 10.09
CA LYS A 552 13.21 -10.72 11.48
C LYS A 552 12.54 -12.08 11.67
N VAL A 553 13.19 -12.96 12.39
CA VAL A 553 12.67 -14.31 12.71
C VAL A 553 11.40 -14.24 13.60
N PRO A 554 10.33 -14.97 13.25
CA PRO A 554 10.16 -15.85 12.09
C PRO A 554 9.94 -15.08 10.79
N ALA A 555 10.67 -15.47 9.73
CA ALA A 555 10.54 -14.85 8.43
C ALA A 555 9.17 -15.16 7.80
N MET A 556 8.55 -14.15 7.22
CA MET A 556 7.26 -14.25 6.54
C MET A 556 7.27 -13.38 5.28
N HIS A 557 6.62 -13.86 4.23
CA HIS A 557 6.46 -13.13 2.98
C HIS A 557 4.98 -12.98 2.65
N PHE A 558 4.57 -11.77 2.28
CA PHE A 558 3.20 -11.40 1.92
C PHE A 558 3.19 -10.98 0.46
N LEU A 559 2.72 -11.85 -0.41
CA LEU A 559 2.57 -11.59 -1.84
C LEU A 559 1.20 -10.99 -2.13
N ILE A 560 1.16 -9.75 -2.56
CA ILE A 560 -0.03 -8.94 -2.75
C ILE A 560 -0.27 -8.71 -4.24
N ARG A 561 -1.48 -9.06 -4.72
CA ARG A 561 -1.91 -8.84 -6.11
C ARG A 561 -3.19 -8.02 -6.22
N HIS A 562 -3.75 -7.57 -5.10
CA HIS A 562 -4.97 -6.78 -5.09
C HIS A 562 -4.73 -5.41 -5.76
N PRO A 563 -5.53 -5.00 -6.79
CA PRO A 563 -5.22 -3.84 -7.61
C PRO A 563 -5.09 -2.51 -6.84
N LYS A 564 -5.97 -2.24 -5.87
CA LYS A 564 -5.89 -1.02 -5.05
C LYS A 564 -4.63 -1.00 -4.18
N MET A 565 -4.25 -2.15 -3.60
CA MET A 565 -3.03 -2.23 -2.80
C MET A 565 -1.80 -2.12 -3.69
N LEU A 566 -1.76 -2.84 -4.81
CA LEU A 566 -0.67 -2.76 -5.78
C LEU A 566 -0.43 -1.30 -6.21
N HIS A 567 -1.49 -0.61 -6.62
CA HIS A 567 -1.43 0.80 -7.00
C HIS A 567 -0.94 1.70 -5.85
N ALA A 568 -1.40 1.47 -4.61
CA ALA A 568 -0.95 2.23 -3.45
C ALA A 568 0.56 2.03 -3.17
N PHE A 569 1.06 0.79 -3.29
CA PHE A 569 2.49 0.49 -3.14
C PHE A 569 3.33 1.11 -4.26
N GLU A 570 2.89 1.02 -5.51
CA GLU A 570 3.59 1.63 -6.65
C GLU A 570 3.69 3.15 -6.55
N ASN A 571 2.69 3.79 -5.94
CA ASN A 571 2.68 5.23 -5.69
C ASN A 571 3.33 5.62 -4.35
N MET A 572 3.68 4.65 -3.52
CA MET A 572 4.37 4.87 -2.25
C MET A 572 5.84 5.24 -2.44
N VAL A 573 6.38 5.14 -3.66
CA VAL A 573 7.77 5.53 -3.97
C VAL A 573 8.07 6.79 -3.19
N ILE A 574 8.91 6.66 -2.15
CA ILE A 574 9.33 7.76 -1.30
C ILE A 574 9.93 8.78 -2.27
N PRO A 575 9.40 10.01 -2.38
CA PRO A 575 10.01 11.00 -3.23
C PRO A 575 11.39 11.24 -2.65
N ILE A 576 12.42 10.71 -3.31
CA ILE A 576 13.78 11.08 -3.03
C ILE A 576 13.82 12.56 -3.36
N SER A 577 13.99 13.40 -2.33
CA SER A 577 14.36 14.78 -2.55
C SER A 577 15.57 14.75 -3.49
N ASP A 578 15.51 15.47 -4.61
CA ASP A 578 16.56 15.62 -5.62
C ASP A 578 17.83 16.33 -5.06
N THR A 579 18.26 15.95 -3.88
CA THR A 579 19.58 16.28 -3.33
C THR A 579 20.53 15.13 -3.60
N ALA A 580 20.72 14.81 -4.89
CA ALA A 580 21.96 14.18 -5.31
C ALA A 580 23.09 15.19 -5.07
N GLN A 581 23.61 15.21 -3.87
CA GLN A 581 24.91 15.82 -3.64
C GLN A 581 25.94 14.97 -4.39
N THR A 582 26.42 15.51 -5.51
CA THR A 582 27.70 15.10 -6.10
C THR A 582 28.72 14.97 -4.97
N PRO A 583 29.51 13.87 -4.94
CA PRO A 583 30.52 13.72 -3.91
C PRO A 583 31.47 14.92 -4.02
N HIS A 584 31.49 15.77 -3.01
CA HIS A 584 32.51 16.78 -2.83
C HIS A 584 33.86 16.07 -2.83
N LYS A 585 34.68 16.40 -3.83
CA LYS A 585 36.13 16.11 -3.80
C LYS A 585 36.65 16.56 -2.44
N ALA A 586 37.17 15.63 -1.67
CA ALA A 586 37.93 15.92 -0.46
C ALA A 586 39.02 16.95 -0.82
N SER A 587 38.87 18.16 -0.38
CA SER A 587 39.88 19.18 -0.43
C SER A 587 40.97 18.78 0.59
N ALA A 588 42.19 18.68 0.11
CA ALA A 588 43.37 18.41 0.90
C ALA A 588 43.43 19.35 2.12
N ALA A 589 43.73 18.78 3.27
CA ALA A 589 43.99 19.51 4.50
C ALA A 589 45.24 20.39 4.30
N PRO A 590 45.24 21.67 4.77
CA PRO A 590 46.47 22.41 4.92
C PRO A 590 47.23 21.95 6.17
N ALA A 591 48.56 21.89 6.01
CA ALA A 591 49.52 21.49 7.00
C ALA A 591 49.40 22.25 8.34
N ALA A 592 49.63 21.50 9.41
CA ALA A 592 49.78 22.03 10.76
C ALA A 592 50.93 23.03 10.82
N ASP A 593 50.69 24.20 11.37
CA ASP A 593 51.71 25.09 11.89
C ASP A 593 51.62 25.13 13.43
N HIS A 594 52.76 24.85 14.04
CA HIS A 594 52.97 24.85 15.50
C HIS A 594 52.99 26.28 16.02
N THR A 595 52.24 26.59 17.05
CA THR A 595 52.65 27.53 18.10
C THR A 595 51.98 27.15 19.44
N ASP A 596 52.79 27.18 20.43
CA ASP A 596 52.68 26.74 21.80
C ASP A 596 51.77 27.67 22.70
N PRO A 597 51.52 27.27 23.94
CA PRO A 597 50.35 27.69 24.72
C PRO A 597 50.71 28.86 25.63
N GLU A 598 49.70 29.63 26.02
CA GLU A 598 49.53 30.29 27.35
C GLU A 598 48.32 31.26 27.36
N ASP A 599 47.60 31.16 28.38
CA ASP A 599 46.84 32.12 29.22
C ASP A 599 45.36 31.86 29.36
N TRP A 600 45.04 31.24 30.38
CA TRP A 600 44.36 31.57 31.66
C TRP A 600 43.62 32.94 31.67
N LYS A 601 42.30 32.94 31.62
CA LYS A 601 41.42 33.35 32.74
C LYS A 601 39.97 33.09 32.41
#